data_a7be399c2a0904c84b802c98aec40525
#
_entry.id   a7be399c2a0904c84b802c98aec40525
#
_cell.length_a   1.000
_cell.length_b   1.000
_cell.length_c   1.000
_cell.angle_alpha   90.00
_cell.angle_beta   90.00
_cell.angle_gamma   90.00
#
_symmetry.space_group_name_H-M   'P 1'
#
loop_
_entity.id
_entity.type
_entity.pdbx_description
1 polymer ?
#
loop_
_entity_poly.entity_id
_entity_poly.type
_entity_poly.pdbx_seq_one_letter_code
_entity_poly.pdbx_strand_id
1 'polypeptide(L)'
;MDQKEVKALKAFAVRIRLATLDAIHSIGSGHIGGALSIADVMAVLYGREMNICVDDPRWPDRDKLVCSKGHAGPCVYGTLAVKGYFPYEELKTLNKNGTRLPSHCDRNKTPGIDVTTGSLGQGTSQAAGLALGDRLKGRKNRVFLIVGDGEMGEGQCWEAFSFAAARKLSNLVVLIDWNKNVMPFCFF
;
A
#
# COMPACT_ATOMS: atom_id res chain seq x y z
N MET A 1 -23.60 1.82 -1.50
CA MET A 1 -23.05 0.44 -1.51
C MET A 1 -24.15 -0.49 -1.04
N ASP A 2 -24.49 -1.50 -1.82
CA ASP A 2 -25.52 -2.47 -1.43
C ASP A 2 -24.94 -3.57 -0.51
N GLN A 3 -25.82 -4.37 0.11
CA GLN A 3 -25.39 -5.43 1.05
C GLN A 3 -24.59 -6.55 0.38
N LYS A 4 -24.84 -6.83 -0.91
CA LYS A 4 -24.12 -7.85 -1.67
C LYS A 4 -22.66 -7.41 -1.91
N GLU A 5 -22.47 -6.15 -2.27
CA GLU A 5 -21.17 -5.54 -2.45
C GLU A 5 -20.36 -5.51 -1.15
N VAL A 6 -20.99 -5.12 -0.04
CA VAL A 6 -20.35 -5.16 1.30
C VAL A 6 -19.89 -6.57 1.65
N LYS A 7 -20.72 -7.58 1.38
CA LYS A 7 -20.37 -8.99 1.64
C LYS A 7 -19.18 -9.44 0.77
N ALA A 8 -19.16 -9.04 -0.48
CA ALA A 8 -18.04 -9.35 -1.38
C ALA A 8 -16.72 -8.72 -0.91
N LEU A 9 -16.74 -7.44 -0.51
CA LEU A 9 -15.55 -6.75 0.02
C LEU A 9 -15.07 -7.36 1.35
N LYS A 10 -15.99 -7.75 2.25
CA LYS A 10 -15.60 -8.47 3.47
C LYS A 10 -14.96 -9.82 3.17
N ALA A 11 -15.49 -10.58 2.22
CA ALA A 11 -14.89 -11.84 1.80
C ALA A 11 -13.51 -11.61 1.17
N PHE A 12 -13.34 -10.55 0.39
CA PHE A 12 -12.04 -10.17 -0.18
C PHE A 12 -11.06 -9.78 0.93
N ALA A 13 -11.46 -9.00 1.92
CA ALA A 13 -10.62 -8.65 3.08
C ALA A 13 -10.15 -9.89 3.86
N VAL A 14 -11.01 -10.90 4.02
CA VAL A 14 -10.63 -12.19 4.64
C VAL A 14 -9.56 -12.89 3.81
N ARG A 15 -9.73 -12.95 2.48
CA ARG A 15 -8.72 -13.57 1.59
C ARG A 15 -7.38 -12.83 1.66
N ILE A 16 -7.40 -11.50 1.73
CA ILE A 16 -6.17 -10.69 1.91
C ILE A 16 -5.49 -11.04 3.23
N ARG A 17 -6.26 -11.15 4.34
CA ARG A 17 -5.71 -11.53 5.65
C ARG A 17 -5.06 -12.91 5.61
N LEU A 18 -5.72 -13.89 5.02
CA LEU A 18 -5.15 -15.24 4.87
C LEU A 18 -3.86 -15.20 4.06
N ALA A 19 -3.87 -14.53 2.90
CA ALA A 19 -2.68 -14.38 2.06
C ALA A 19 -1.52 -13.68 2.80
N THR A 20 -1.84 -12.66 3.61
CA THR A 20 -0.86 -11.95 4.45
C THR A 20 -0.24 -12.87 5.48
N LEU A 21 -1.08 -13.68 6.16
CA LEU A 21 -0.62 -14.64 7.17
C LEU A 21 0.22 -15.76 6.54
N ASP A 22 -0.19 -16.30 5.39
CA ASP A 22 0.58 -17.32 4.64
C ASP A 22 1.98 -16.80 4.28
N ALA A 23 2.06 -15.56 3.80
CA ALA A 23 3.34 -14.93 3.47
C ALA A 23 4.23 -14.80 4.71
N ILE A 24 3.73 -14.24 5.82
CA ILE A 24 4.49 -14.02 7.04
C ILE A 24 4.84 -15.35 7.71
N HIS A 25 3.92 -16.32 7.74
CA HIS A 25 4.16 -17.65 8.30
C HIS A 25 5.33 -18.36 7.60
N SER A 26 5.48 -18.15 6.29
CA SER A 26 6.54 -18.81 5.50
C SER A 26 7.97 -18.47 5.93
N ILE A 27 8.15 -17.35 6.65
CA ILE A 27 9.45 -16.89 7.17
C ILE A 27 9.51 -16.88 8.70
N GLY A 28 8.42 -17.18 9.38
CA GLY A 28 8.33 -17.27 10.84
C GLY A 28 8.40 -15.95 11.60
N SER A 29 8.48 -14.81 10.92
CA SER A 29 8.56 -13.47 11.53
C SER A 29 8.02 -12.39 10.60
N GLY A 30 7.57 -11.25 11.16
CA GLY A 30 7.11 -10.12 10.37
C GLY A 30 6.19 -9.17 11.12
N HIS A 31 5.83 -8.09 10.46
CA HIS A 31 4.98 -7.02 11.02
C HIS A 31 3.49 -7.36 10.87
N ILE A 32 3.01 -8.40 11.56
CA ILE A 32 1.63 -8.91 11.44
C ILE A 32 0.60 -7.81 11.72
N GLY A 33 0.74 -7.12 12.85
CA GLY A 33 -0.21 -6.08 13.26
C GLY A 33 -0.35 -4.98 12.23
N GLY A 34 0.77 -4.39 11.81
CA GLY A 34 0.81 -3.32 10.82
C GLY A 34 0.37 -3.74 9.42
N ALA A 35 0.48 -5.03 9.08
CA ALA A 35 -0.03 -5.58 7.82
C ALA A 35 -1.54 -5.82 7.88
N LEU A 36 -2.04 -6.49 8.93
CA LEU A 36 -3.46 -6.84 9.04
C LEU A 36 -4.37 -5.63 9.25
N SER A 37 -3.88 -4.53 9.86
CA SER A 37 -4.65 -3.32 10.13
C SER A 37 -5.20 -2.65 8.86
N ILE A 38 -4.52 -2.80 7.73
CA ILE A 38 -4.95 -2.20 6.46
C ILE A 38 -5.73 -3.14 5.54
N ALA A 39 -6.00 -4.39 5.95
CA ALA A 39 -6.60 -5.38 5.04
C ALA A 39 -7.99 -4.96 4.52
N ASP A 40 -8.82 -4.31 5.34
CA ASP A 40 -10.14 -3.81 4.90
C ASP A 40 -9.99 -2.63 3.94
N VAL A 41 -9.06 -1.71 4.21
CA VAL A 41 -8.72 -0.61 3.32
C VAL A 41 -8.27 -1.14 1.96
N MET A 42 -7.35 -2.10 1.95
CA MET A 42 -6.86 -2.75 0.73
C MET A 42 -7.99 -3.45 -0.04
N ALA A 43 -8.93 -4.10 0.67
CA ALA A 43 -10.08 -4.73 0.03
C ALA A 43 -10.99 -3.71 -0.65
N VAL A 44 -11.24 -2.57 -0.03
CA VAL A 44 -12.04 -1.48 -0.63
C VAL A 44 -11.31 -0.86 -1.81
N LEU A 45 -10.04 -0.53 -1.66
CA LEU A 45 -9.25 0.09 -2.72
C LEU A 45 -9.16 -0.81 -3.96
N TYR A 46 -8.68 -2.04 -3.81
CA TYR A 46 -8.49 -2.97 -4.94
C TYR A 46 -9.75 -3.70 -5.38
N GLY A 47 -10.77 -3.76 -4.54
CA GLY A 47 -12.04 -4.40 -4.86
C GLY A 47 -13.04 -3.49 -5.54
N ARG A 48 -12.91 -2.16 -5.36
CA ARG A 48 -13.92 -1.20 -5.81
C ARG A 48 -13.37 0.13 -6.29
N GLU A 49 -12.55 0.80 -5.48
CA GLU A 49 -12.27 2.23 -5.67
C GLU A 49 -11.23 2.51 -6.74
N MET A 50 -10.20 1.68 -6.83
CA MET A 50 -9.08 1.92 -7.74
C MET A 50 -9.38 1.44 -9.14
N ASN A 51 -9.12 2.30 -10.12
CA ASN A 51 -9.05 1.93 -11.53
C ASN A 51 -7.67 1.31 -11.80
N ILE A 52 -7.63 -0.01 -11.92
CA ILE A 52 -6.41 -0.81 -12.09
C ILE A 52 -6.55 -1.81 -13.23
N CYS A 53 -5.43 -2.20 -13.82
CA CYS A 53 -5.35 -3.28 -14.79
C CYS A 53 -4.32 -4.31 -14.31
N VAL A 54 -4.77 -5.55 -14.08
CA VAL A 54 -3.90 -6.64 -13.61
C VAL A 54 -2.95 -7.09 -14.73
N ASP A 55 -3.45 -7.13 -15.97
CA ASP A 55 -2.69 -7.56 -17.15
C ASP A 55 -1.67 -6.50 -17.60
N ASP A 56 -1.88 -5.23 -17.24
CA ASP A 56 -0.91 -4.14 -17.43
C ASP A 56 -0.67 -3.37 -16.13
N PRO A 57 0.17 -3.90 -15.23
CA PRO A 57 0.48 -3.26 -13.95
C PRO A 57 1.18 -1.91 -14.09
N ARG A 58 1.62 -1.55 -15.28
CA ARG A 58 2.31 -0.28 -15.58
C ARG A 58 1.46 0.69 -16.39
N TRP A 59 0.22 0.34 -16.67
CA TRP A 59 -0.69 1.24 -17.40
C TRP A 59 -0.66 2.66 -16.82
N PRO A 60 -0.33 3.68 -17.66
CA PRO A 60 -0.03 5.02 -17.15
C PRO A 60 -1.21 5.73 -16.48
N ASP A 61 -2.45 5.45 -16.94
CA ASP A 61 -3.65 6.15 -16.49
C ASP A 61 -4.40 5.41 -15.38
N ARG A 62 -3.79 4.35 -14.82
CA ARG A 62 -4.33 3.67 -13.65
C ARG A 62 -4.17 4.50 -12.38
N ASP A 63 -5.03 4.26 -11.41
CA ASP A 63 -4.81 4.73 -10.04
C ASP A 63 -3.55 4.07 -9.44
N LYS A 64 -2.90 4.75 -8.52
CA LYS A 64 -1.66 4.31 -7.87
C LYS A 64 -1.83 4.16 -6.37
N LEU A 65 -1.14 3.19 -5.78
CA LEU A 65 -1.06 3.00 -4.34
C LEU A 65 0.35 3.26 -3.83
N VAL A 66 0.47 4.08 -2.81
CA VAL A 66 1.68 4.25 -2.01
C VAL A 66 1.39 3.78 -0.59
N CYS A 67 1.91 2.63 -0.22
CA CYS A 67 1.91 2.19 1.18
C CYS A 67 3.18 2.73 1.84
N SER A 68 3.09 3.91 2.46
CA SER A 68 4.25 4.60 3.04
C SER A 68 4.84 3.82 4.21
N LYS A 69 3.99 3.20 5.05
CA LYS A 69 4.41 2.22 6.05
C LYS A 69 4.83 0.90 5.38
N GLY A 70 6.00 0.90 4.77
CA GLY A 70 6.48 -0.20 3.93
C GLY A 70 6.54 -1.56 4.62
N HIS A 71 6.59 -1.59 5.96
CA HIS A 71 6.51 -2.81 6.76
C HIS A 71 5.16 -3.54 6.65
N ALA A 72 4.11 -2.88 6.13
CA ALA A 72 2.85 -3.51 5.76
C ALA A 72 2.91 -4.19 4.37
N GLY A 73 4.07 -4.27 3.73
CA GLY A 73 4.31 -4.94 2.45
C GLY A 73 3.64 -6.30 2.30
N PRO A 74 3.67 -7.19 3.31
CA PRO A 74 2.98 -8.49 3.21
C PRO A 74 1.49 -8.39 2.89
N CYS A 75 0.78 -7.38 3.42
CA CYS A 75 -0.62 -7.14 3.08
C CYS A 75 -0.80 -6.64 1.65
N VAL A 76 0.09 -5.78 1.18
CA VAL A 76 0.09 -5.31 -0.21
C VAL A 76 0.33 -6.50 -1.15
N TYR A 77 1.33 -7.34 -0.88
CA TYR A 77 1.62 -8.54 -1.67
C TYR A 77 0.46 -9.54 -1.65
N GLY A 78 -0.12 -9.80 -0.47
CA GLY A 78 -1.32 -10.63 -0.34
C GLY A 78 -2.48 -10.12 -1.19
N THR A 79 -2.70 -8.81 -1.20
CA THR A 79 -3.71 -8.17 -2.05
C THR A 79 -3.42 -8.38 -3.53
N LEU A 80 -2.18 -8.11 -3.97
CA LEU A 80 -1.76 -8.25 -5.36
C LEU A 80 -1.85 -9.69 -5.85
N ALA A 81 -1.42 -10.67 -5.02
CA ALA A 81 -1.52 -12.09 -5.34
C ALA A 81 -2.99 -12.55 -5.47
N VAL A 82 -3.87 -12.15 -4.53
CA VAL A 82 -5.30 -12.46 -4.58
C VAL A 82 -6.00 -11.82 -5.79
N LYS A 83 -5.49 -10.66 -6.25
CA LYS A 83 -5.96 -9.99 -7.48
C LYS A 83 -5.41 -10.62 -8.76
N GLY A 84 -4.37 -11.46 -8.68
CA GLY A 84 -3.77 -12.16 -9.82
C GLY A 84 -2.58 -11.44 -10.48
N TYR A 85 -1.94 -10.47 -9.83
CA TYR A 85 -0.73 -9.81 -10.36
C TYR A 85 0.47 -10.76 -10.47
N PHE A 86 0.48 -11.81 -9.65
CA PHE A 86 1.45 -12.90 -9.67
C PHE A 86 0.87 -14.14 -8.97
N PRO A 87 1.46 -15.33 -9.17
CA PRO A 87 0.97 -16.58 -8.57
C PRO A 87 0.93 -16.51 -7.04
N TYR A 88 -0.17 -16.98 -6.44
CA TYR A 88 -0.38 -16.99 -4.98
C TYR A 88 0.75 -17.70 -4.22
N GLU A 89 1.26 -18.80 -4.78
CA GLU A 89 2.33 -19.60 -4.16
C GLU A 89 3.64 -18.82 -3.95
N GLU A 90 3.86 -17.75 -4.71
CA GLU A 90 5.02 -16.89 -4.53
C GLU A 90 5.03 -16.17 -3.18
N LEU A 91 3.88 -16.02 -2.51
CA LEU A 91 3.82 -15.47 -1.16
C LEU A 91 4.74 -16.20 -0.18
N LYS A 92 4.95 -17.49 -0.39
CA LYS A 92 5.86 -18.34 0.40
C LYS A 92 7.35 -18.02 0.19
N THR A 93 7.65 -17.12 -0.74
CA THR A 93 9.02 -16.63 -1.00
C THR A 93 9.32 -15.30 -0.35
N LEU A 94 8.40 -14.77 0.46
CA LEU A 94 8.58 -13.49 1.14
C LEU A 94 9.96 -13.42 1.80
N ASN A 95 10.70 -12.34 1.54
CA ASN A 95 12.01 -12.04 2.13
C ASN A 95 13.10 -13.10 1.94
N LYS A 96 12.95 -14.03 0.98
CA LYS A 96 13.98 -14.99 0.60
C LYS A 96 14.94 -14.38 -0.43
N ASN A 97 16.18 -14.87 -0.47
CA ASN A 97 17.14 -14.44 -1.49
C ASN A 97 16.60 -14.71 -2.90
N GLY A 98 16.75 -13.74 -3.79
CA GLY A 98 16.28 -13.83 -5.17
C GLY A 98 14.78 -13.67 -5.38
N THR A 99 13.98 -13.49 -4.30
CA THR A 99 12.55 -13.23 -4.41
C THR A 99 12.25 -11.86 -5.01
N ARG A 100 11.07 -11.72 -5.62
CA ARG A 100 10.51 -10.41 -5.95
C ARG A 100 9.62 -9.82 -4.83
N LEU A 101 9.51 -10.50 -3.67
CA LEU A 101 8.72 -10.08 -2.52
C LEU A 101 9.63 -9.75 -1.32
N PRO A 102 10.33 -8.59 -1.32
CA PRO A 102 11.17 -8.19 -0.18
C PRO A 102 10.31 -7.80 1.04
N SER A 103 10.92 -7.63 2.21
CA SER A 103 10.21 -7.25 3.45
C SER A 103 9.40 -5.97 3.31
N HIS A 104 9.87 -5.01 2.52
CA HIS A 104 9.24 -3.72 2.24
C HIS A 104 8.99 -3.58 0.74
N CYS A 105 7.95 -2.84 0.38
CA CYS A 105 7.55 -2.68 -1.02
C CYS A 105 8.69 -2.16 -1.90
N ASP A 106 8.96 -2.85 -3.01
CA ASP A 106 9.97 -2.46 -4.00
C ASP A 106 9.37 -2.48 -5.42
N ARG A 107 9.29 -1.30 -6.03
CA ARG A 107 8.70 -1.12 -7.37
C ARG A 107 9.48 -1.81 -8.48
N ASN A 108 10.78 -2.07 -8.26
CA ASN A 108 11.64 -2.68 -9.28
C ASN A 108 11.55 -4.20 -9.27
N LYS A 109 11.01 -4.78 -8.19
CA LYS A 109 10.90 -6.23 -7.99
C LYS A 109 9.48 -6.75 -8.15
N THR A 110 8.51 -6.08 -7.53
CA THR A 110 7.14 -6.62 -7.42
C THR A 110 6.20 -5.96 -8.42
N PRO A 111 5.54 -6.73 -9.32
CA PRO A 111 4.47 -6.20 -10.17
C PRO A 111 3.34 -5.59 -9.33
N GLY A 112 2.84 -4.43 -9.77
CA GLY A 112 1.75 -3.72 -9.08
C GLY A 112 2.20 -2.81 -7.93
N ILE A 113 3.50 -2.79 -7.59
CA ILE A 113 4.06 -1.81 -6.64
C ILE A 113 4.45 -0.53 -7.40
N ASP A 114 3.93 0.61 -6.96
CA ASP A 114 4.13 1.91 -7.62
C ASP A 114 5.41 2.62 -7.19
N VAL A 115 5.77 2.52 -5.91
CA VAL A 115 6.98 3.11 -5.34
C VAL A 115 7.63 2.18 -4.33
N THR A 116 8.94 2.33 -4.17
CA THR A 116 9.70 1.66 -3.11
C THR A 116 9.55 2.46 -1.83
N THR A 117 9.14 1.78 -0.74
CA THR A 117 8.93 2.39 0.58
C THR A 117 9.60 1.55 1.66
N GLY A 118 9.68 2.09 2.89
CA GLY A 118 10.27 1.39 4.04
C GLY A 118 10.84 2.35 5.06
N SER A 119 11.58 3.37 4.63
CA SER A 119 11.94 4.50 5.49
C SER A 119 10.69 5.35 5.72
N LEU A 120 10.26 5.44 6.98
CA LEU A 120 9.01 6.12 7.35
C LEU A 120 9.02 7.59 6.91
N GLY A 121 7.89 8.09 6.49
CA GLY A 121 7.70 9.45 5.96
C GLY A 121 8.07 9.60 4.48
N GLN A 122 8.98 8.82 3.92
CA GLN A 122 9.44 8.98 2.53
C GLN A 122 8.33 8.77 1.49
N GLY A 123 7.44 7.80 1.75
CA GLY A 123 6.31 7.50 0.86
C GLY A 123 5.35 8.68 0.70
N THR A 124 5.23 9.55 1.70
CA THR A 124 4.34 10.72 1.64
C THR A 124 4.80 11.72 0.58
N SER A 125 6.09 12.02 0.53
CA SER A 125 6.68 12.90 -0.49
C SER A 125 6.62 12.27 -1.88
N GLN A 126 6.85 10.95 -1.97
CA GLN A 126 6.74 10.23 -3.24
C GLN A 126 5.29 10.28 -3.78
N ALA A 127 4.29 10.09 -2.91
CA ALA A 127 2.88 10.17 -3.28
C ALA A 127 2.49 11.58 -3.77
N ALA A 128 2.93 12.62 -3.07
CA ALA A 128 2.73 14.01 -3.49
C ALA A 128 3.39 14.30 -4.85
N GLY A 129 4.61 13.79 -5.06
CA GLY A 129 5.33 13.88 -6.33
C GLY A 129 4.62 13.17 -7.47
N LEU A 130 4.09 11.95 -7.25
CA LEU A 130 3.29 11.22 -8.24
C LEU A 130 2.00 11.97 -8.59
N ALA A 131 1.27 12.46 -7.60
CA ALA A 131 0.03 13.20 -7.81
C ALA A 131 0.26 14.48 -8.61
N LEU A 132 1.32 15.22 -8.31
CA LEU A 132 1.73 16.39 -9.08
C LEU A 132 2.13 16.02 -10.51
N GLY A 133 2.97 14.99 -10.67
CA GLY A 133 3.46 14.52 -11.96
C GLY A 133 2.34 14.07 -12.89
N ASP A 134 1.35 13.34 -12.37
CA ASP A 134 0.18 12.91 -13.14
C ASP A 134 -0.68 14.10 -13.56
N ARG A 135 -0.89 15.07 -12.67
CA ARG A 135 -1.62 16.30 -13.00
C ARG A 135 -0.91 17.14 -14.06
N LEU A 136 0.42 17.27 -13.98
CA LEU A 136 1.21 17.99 -14.99
C LEU A 136 1.15 17.32 -16.37
N LYS A 137 0.95 16.00 -16.39
CA LYS A 137 0.74 15.23 -17.62
C LYS A 137 -0.73 15.20 -18.09
N GLY A 138 -1.63 15.94 -17.43
CA GLY A 138 -3.05 15.97 -17.77
C GLY A 138 -3.83 14.69 -17.45
N ARG A 139 -3.26 13.79 -16.64
CA ARG A 139 -3.92 12.54 -16.23
C ARG A 139 -4.96 12.79 -15.17
N LYS A 140 -5.99 11.94 -15.14
CA LYS A 140 -7.12 12.02 -14.18
C LYS A 140 -7.06 10.96 -13.08
N ASN A 141 -6.04 10.11 -13.08
CA ASN A 141 -5.87 9.07 -12.09
C ASN A 141 -5.57 9.64 -10.69
N ARG A 142 -5.94 8.87 -9.70
CA ARG A 142 -5.73 9.19 -8.28
C ARG A 142 -4.49 8.49 -7.74
N VAL A 143 -3.90 9.07 -6.73
CA VAL A 143 -2.85 8.46 -5.91
C VAL A 143 -3.42 8.24 -4.51
N PHE A 144 -3.49 6.99 -4.08
CA PHE A 144 -3.89 6.60 -2.74
C PHE A 144 -2.63 6.40 -1.89
N LEU A 145 -2.56 7.10 -0.78
CA LEU A 145 -1.45 7.05 0.16
C LEU A 145 -1.93 6.47 1.48
N ILE A 146 -1.32 5.37 1.93
CA ILE A 146 -1.56 4.82 3.27
C ILE A 146 -0.37 5.17 4.15
N VAL A 147 -0.65 5.83 5.28
CA VAL A 147 0.34 6.28 6.28
C VAL A 147 0.00 5.66 7.62
N GLY A 148 0.99 5.22 8.37
CA GLY A 148 0.81 4.77 9.76
C GLY A 148 0.72 5.96 10.74
N ASP A 149 -0.03 5.81 11.84
CA ASP A 149 -0.13 6.84 12.88
C ASP A 149 1.23 7.14 13.54
N GLY A 150 2.04 6.10 13.81
CA GLY A 150 3.41 6.29 14.29
C GLY A 150 4.32 6.98 13.26
N GLU A 151 4.12 6.72 11.97
CA GLU A 151 4.82 7.37 10.88
C GLU A 151 4.53 8.88 10.80
N MET A 152 3.36 9.31 11.26
CA MET A 152 3.00 10.72 11.34
C MET A 152 3.87 11.54 12.30
N GLY A 153 4.71 10.89 13.12
CA GLY A 153 5.79 11.54 13.89
C GLY A 153 6.92 12.09 13.02
N GLU A 154 7.06 11.63 11.78
CA GLU A 154 8.07 12.12 10.85
C GLU A 154 7.66 13.50 10.29
N GLY A 155 8.54 14.49 10.43
CA GLY A 155 8.30 15.87 9.93
C GLY A 155 8.00 15.91 8.44
N GLN A 156 8.62 15.02 7.68
CA GLN A 156 8.42 14.90 6.23
C GLN A 156 6.96 14.61 5.85
N CYS A 157 6.19 13.92 6.67
CA CYS A 157 4.75 13.71 6.42
C CYS A 157 4.01 15.05 6.35
N TRP A 158 4.26 15.92 7.32
CA TRP A 158 3.61 17.24 7.41
C TRP A 158 4.08 18.19 6.32
N GLU A 159 5.36 18.14 5.96
CA GLU A 159 5.91 18.89 4.82
C GLU A 159 5.25 18.47 3.51
N ALA A 160 5.11 17.15 3.27
CA ALA A 160 4.44 16.62 2.09
C ALA A 160 2.96 17.02 2.02
N PHE A 161 2.25 16.99 3.15
CA PHE A 161 0.84 17.40 3.20
C PHE A 161 0.68 18.91 2.99
N SER A 162 1.54 19.73 3.59
CA SER A 162 1.58 21.17 3.37
C SER A 162 1.84 21.52 1.91
N PHE A 163 2.78 20.81 1.28
CA PHE A 163 3.07 20.94 -0.16
C PHE A 163 1.85 20.54 -1.01
N ALA A 164 1.22 19.39 -0.71
CA ALA A 164 0.06 18.89 -1.45
C ALA A 164 -1.12 19.88 -1.35
N ALA A 165 -1.36 20.43 -0.15
CA ALA A 165 -2.38 21.45 0.07
C ALA A 165 -2.09 22.74 -0.70
N ALA A 166 -0.86 23.26 -0.60
CA ALA A 166 -0.44 24.46 -1.34
C ALA A 166 -0.56 24.28 -2.86
N ARG A 167 -0.28 23.09 -3.37
CA ARG A 167 -0.43 22.74 -4.78
C ARG A 167 -1.87 22.32 -5.16
N LYS A 168 -2.80 22.25 -4.19
CA LYS A 168 -4.19 21.82 -4.41
C LYS A 168 -4.26 20.46 -5.14
N LEU A 169 -3.51 19.45 -4.66
CA LEU A 169 -3.44 18.12 -5.26
C LEU A 169 -4.71 17.32 -4.92
N SER A 170 -5.82 17.63 -5.57
CA SER A 170 -7.12 16.96 -5.36
C SER A 170 -7.15 15.50 -5.81
N ASN A 171 -6.15 15.05 -6.54
CA ASN A 171 -5.95 13.66 -6.96
C ASN A 171 -5.11 12.84 -5.96
N LEU A 172 -4.68 13.40 -4.84
CA LEU A 172 -4.04 12.69 -3.74
C LEU A 172 -5.07 12.40 -2.64
N VAL A 173 -5.26 11.13 -2.32
CA VAL A 173 -6.13 10.67 -1.22
C VAL A 173 -5.24 10.07 -0.13
N VAL A 174 -5.29 10.64 1.07
CA VAL A 174 -4.47 10.20 2.21
C VAL A 174 -5.35 9.43 3.19
N LEU A 175 -4.92 8.22 3.52
CA LEU A 175 -5.54 7.31 4.47
C LEU A 175 -4.58 7.10 5.64
N ILE A 176 -4.95 7.52 6.83
CA ILE A 176 -4.15 7.34 8.04
C ILE A 176 -4.65 6.09 8.76
N ASP A 177 -3.77 5.09 8.88
CA ASP A 177 -4.03 3.89 9.67
C ASP A 177 -3.81 4.20 11.15
N TRP A 178 -4.87 4.63 11.81
CA TRP A 178 -4.84 4.99 13.22
C TRP A 178 -5.16 3.77 14.08
N ASN A 179 -4.21 2.89 14.23
CA ASN A 179 -4.36 1.67 15.03
C ASN A 179 -3.99 1.87 16.51
N LYS A 180 -3.50 3.06 16.91
CA LYS A 180 -3.07 3.43 18.27
C LYS A 180 -1.93 2.57 18.84
N ASN A 181 -1.20 1.87 17.97
CA ASN A 181 -0.06 1.03 18.28
C ASN A 181 1.21 1.66 17.69
N VAL A 182 1.64 2.75 18.28
CA VAL A 182 2.95 3.32 18.00
C VAL A 182 3.97 2.42 18.69
N MET A 183 4.87 1.78 17.97
CA MET A 183 6.06 1.21 18.58
C MET A 183 6.80 2.38 19.25
N PRO A 184 7.04 2.35 20.56
CA PRO A 184 7.81 3.40 21.19
C PRO A 184 9.18 3.45 20.50
N PHE A 185 9.49 4.58 19.87
CA PHE A 185 10.84 4.81 19.41
C PHE A 185 11.76 4.69 20.62
N CYS A 186 12.72 3.78 20.57
CA CYS A 186 13.85 3.86 21.46
C CYS A 186 14.58 5.16 21.11
N PHE A 187 14.32 6.21 21.87
CA PHE A 187 15.21 7.36 21.89
C PHE A 187 16.49 6.88 22.56
N PHE A 188 17.56 6.76 21.79
CA PHE A 188 18.92 6.66 22.31
C PHE A 188 19.50 8.05 22.43
#